data_f2ed1ca606a42f69c050421f7b2b460a
#
_entry.id   f2ed1ca606a42f69c050421f7b2b460a
#
_cell.length_a   1.000
_cell.length_b   1.000
_cell.length_c   1.000
_cell.angle_alpha   90.00
_cell.angle_beta   90.00
_cell.angle_gamma   90.00
#
_symmetry.space_group_name_H-M   'P 1'
#
loop_
_entity.id
_entity.type
_entity.pdbx_description
1 polymer ?
#
loop_
_entity_poly.entity_id
_entity_poly.type
_entity_poly.pdbx_seq_one_letter_code
_entity_poly.pdbx_strand_id
1 'polypeptide(L)'
;MNGILKGIVLSFAVSGVAAANDYDALTAVTEAAILDASTHNSLQAENSPVTANVHGFIQSRYTYNSGGGVDANYGFSVPRARLVVEGLIYDFDYRVSGQWGDGSSFRLLDAYGSANFESINFKFGQFKSPFMKEVLVYQADILGIERSIVAGTFGQGRSQGVQVSHDFGPLTVSGAYTDGFDTANGAGVQNGYAATGRLDWDVVDWLNLGGAFSYNDQATTYWTWTADVGLKFGGLVLDGAYVSSEYDTGNDWGVTGKLGYHITDEFQPYVEYDYGRLVGATDDLSVVTAGFNYFFNKNVRLSADFGYALNGINSGWNTGETGWNTNSDSGQYLVRAQIQLQF
;
A
#
# COMPACT_ATOMS: atom_id res chain seq x y z
N MET A 1 11.83 12.79 23.96
CA MET A 1 11.36 12.56 22.58
C MET A 1 11.21 13.84 21.74
N ASN A 2 11.10 15.01 22.37
CA ASN A 2 10.93 16.29 21.64
C ASN A 2 12.20 16.87 20.95
N GLY A 3 13.37 16.33 21.21
CA GLY A 3 14.62 16.91 20.72
C GLY A 3 15.04 16.49 19.30
N ILE A 4 14.72 15.27 18.89
CA ILE A 4 15.17 14.72 17.60
C ILE A 4 14.28 15.25 16.45
N LEU A 5 12.98 15.42 16.67
CA LEU A 5 12.07 16.02 15.67
C LEU A 5 12.46 17.50 15.40
N LYS A 6 12.88 18.24 16.43
CA LYS A 6 13.32 19.64 16.28
C LYS A 6 14.55 19.79 15.38
N GLY A 7 15.45 18.81 15.38
CA GLY A 7 16.65 18.85 14.55
C GLY A 7 16.42 18.61 13.06
N ILE A 8 15.44 17.80 12.72
CA ILE A 8 15.11 17.45 11.32
C ILE A 8 14.37 18.60 10.63
N VAL A 9 13.46 19.27 11.35
CA VAL A 9 12.71 20.42 10.81
C VAL A 9 13.64 21.62 10.56
N LEU A 10 14.64 21.85 11.43
CA LEU A 10 15.61 22.95 11.25
C LEU A 10 16.47 22.79 10.00
N SER A 11 16.83 21.58 9.60
CA SER A 11 17.73 21.37 8.44
C SER A 11 17.05 21.64 7.08
N PHE A 12 15.73 21.55 7.00
CA PHE A 12 15.00 21.87 5.76
C PHE A 12 14.60 23.36 5.67
N ALA A 13 14.35 24.03 6.78
CA ALA A 13 13.98 25.44 6.79
C ALA A 13 15.17 26.37 6.50
N VAL A 14 16.39 25.98 6.90
CA VAL A 14 17.59 26.82 6.75
C VAL A 14 18.12 26.90 5.32
N SER A 15 17.87 25.91 4.48
CA SER A 15 18.35 25.92 3.09
C SER A 15 17.60 26.87 2.16
N GLY A 16 16.43 27.38 2.54
CA GLY A 16 15.61 28.32 1.73
C GLY A 16 15.74 29.80 2.12
N VAL A 17 16.39 30.13 3.23
CA VAL A 17 16.34 31.51 3.82
C VAL A 17 17.71 32.19 3.86
N ALA A 18 18.70 31.71 3.14
CA ALA A 18 20.08 32.21 3.20
C ALA A 18 20.28 33.67 2.71
N ALA A 19 19.22 34.50 2.57
CA ALA A 19 19.29 35.89 2.10
C ALA A 19 18.67 36.94 3.05
N ALA A 20 18.19 36.57 4.24
CA ALA A 20 17.62 37.55 5.17
C ALA A 20 18.60 37.82 6.33
N ASN A 21 19.13 39.04 6.40
CA ASN A 21 20.00 39.55 7.49
C ASN A 21 19.19 39.92 8.74
N ASP A 22 18.03 39.33 8.99
CA ASP A 22 17.22 39.67 10.15
C ASP A 22 16.98 38.40 11.00
N TYR A 23 17.79 38.26 12.04
CA TYR A 23 17.75 37.13 12.98
C TYR A 23 16.37 36.98 13.66
N ASP A 24 15.71 38.09 13.96
CA ASP A 24 14.43 38.10 14.66
C ASP A 24 13.30 37.57 13.74
N ALA A 25 13.33 37.96 12.47
CA ALA A 25 12.36 37.45 11.49
C ALA A 25 12.55 35.93 11.23
N LEU A 26 13.80 35.47 11.16
CA LEU A 26 14.12 34.06 11.00
C LEU A 26 13.64 33.22 12.20
N THR A 27 13.84 33.74 13.42
CA THR A 27 13.38 33.08 14.64
C THR A 27 11.87 32.98 14.68
N ALA A 28 11.16 34.07 14.36
CA ALA A 28 9.69 34.08 14.34
C ALA A 28 9.09 33.09 13.31
N VAL A 29 9.66 33.03 12.10
CA VAL A 29 9.24 32.07 11.06
C VAL A 29 9.52 30.64 11.51
N THR A 30 10.65 30.38 12.15
CA THR A 30 11.02 29.05 12.64
C THR A 30 10.09 28.60 13.77
N GLU A 31 9.76 29.49 14.71
CA GLU A 31 8.83 29.21 15.81
C GLU A 31 7.41 28.97 15.29
N ALA A 32 6.93 29.75 14.33
CA ALA A 32 5.63 29.56 13.70
C ALA A 32 5.55 28.23 12.95
N ALA A 33 6.58 27.87 12.18
CA ALA A 33 6.65 26.60 11.48
C ALA A 33 6.71 25.38 12.43
N ILE A 34 7.43 25.51 13.56
CA ILE A 34 7.47 24.47 14.58
C ILE A 34 6.13 24.30 15.26
N LEU A 35 5.42 25.38 15.54
CA LEU A 35 4.11 25.37 16.16
C LEU A 35 3.08 24.72 15.21
N ASP A 36 3.08 25.11 13.94
CA ASP A 36 2.19 24.55 12.91
C ASP A 36 2.46 23.05 12.70
N ALA A 37 3.71 22.65 12.54
CA ALA A 37 4.09 21.23 12.40
C ALA A 37 3.74 20.40 13.64
N SER A 38 3.70 21.02 14.83
CA SER A 38 3.31 20.33 16.07
C SER A 38 1.80 20.08 16.19
N THR A 39 1.00 20.87 15.48
CA THR A 39 -0.47 20.84 15.58
C THR A 39 -1.15 20.21 14.37
N HIS A 40 -0.60 20.35 13.18
CA HIS A 40 -1.30 19.99 11.93
C HIS A 40 -0.51 19.07 10.99
N ASN A 41 0.74 18.72 11.30
CA ASN A 41 1.66 18.00 10.38
C ASN A 41 1.78 18.67 9.01
N SER A 42 1.52 19.96 8.92
CA SER A 42 1.57 20.73 7.69
C SER A 42 2.58 21.88 7.79
N LEU A 43 3.27 22.15 6.71
CA LEU A 43 4.19 23.25 6.54
C LEU A 43 3.65 24.16 5.43
N GLN A 44 3.31 25.38 5.77
CA GLN A 44 2.90 26.39 4.80
C GLN A 44 3.60 27.71 5.15
N ALA A 45 4.36 28.25 4.22
CA ALA A 45 4.89 29.61 4.36
C ALA A 45 3.76 30.61 4.16
N GLU A 46 3.77 31.71 4.91
CA GLU A 46 2.78 32.79 4.79
C GLU A 46 2.74 33.30 3.33
N ASN A 47 1.54 33.34 2.76
CA ASN A 47 1.29 33.70 1.36
C ASN A 47 1.94 32.78 0.30
N SER A 48 2.36 31.57 0.66
CA SER A 48 2.85 30.60 -0.31
C SER A 48 1.69 29.86 -0.99
N PRO A 49 1.72 29.69 -2.31
CA PRO A 49 0.78 28.83 -3.02
C PRO A 49 1.11 27.34 -2.86
N VAL A 50 2.12 27.01 -2.07
CA VAL A 50 2.60 25.64 -1.84
C VAL A 50 2.30 25.22 -0.40
N THR A 51 1.63 24.09 -0.25
CA THR A 51 1.43 23.42 1.06
C THR A 51 2.18 22.11 1.09
N ALA A 52 2.58 21.65 2.27
CA ALA A 52 3.19 20.35 2.46
C ALA A 52 2.68 19.71 3.76
N ASN A 53 2.06 18.55 3.64
CA ASN A 53 1.69 17.68 4.75
C ASN A 53 2.70 16.54 4.81
N VAL A 54 3.23 16.27 6.00
CA VAL A 54 4.21 15.20 6.21
C VAL A 54 3.59 14.17 7.14
N HIS A 55 3.52 12.93 6.68
CA HIS A 55 3.02 11.82 7.47
C HIS A 55 3.72 10.52 7.09
N GLY A 56 3.48 9.47 7.85
CA GLY A 56 4.10 8.20 7.57
C GLY A 56 3.84 7.16 8.65
N PHE A 57 4.59 6.06 8.56
CA PHE A 57 4.52 5.02 9.57
C PHE A 57 5.82 4.22 9.65
N ILE A 58 6.01 3.58 10.80
CA ILE A 58 7.10 2.63 11.06
C ILE A 58 6.46 1.34 11.52
N GLN A 59 6.92 0.22 10.98
CA GLN A 59 6.54 -1.13 11.38
C GLN A 59 7.78 -1.86 11.89
N SER A 60 7.67 -2.46 13.08
CA SER A 60 8.65 -3.41 13.61
C SER A 60 7.96 -4.74 13.83
N ARG A 61 8.55 -5.81 13.35
CA ARG A 61 7.93 -7.13 13.29
C ARG A 61 8.86 -8.20 13.80
N TYR A 62 8.31 -9.14 14.55
CA TYR A 62 8.89 -10.47 14.76
C TYR A 62 8.16 -11.47 13.87
N THR A 63 8.92 -12.33 13.22
CA THR A 63 8.38 -13.41 12.38
C THR A 63 9.04 -14.72 12.82
N TYR A 64 8.24 -15.77 12.89
CA TYR A 64 8.69 -17.16 13.01
C TYR A 64 7.96 -17.98 11.95
N ASN A 65 8.72 -18.69 11.13
CA ASN A 65 8.20 -19.56 10.08
C ASN A 65 8.88 -20.92 10.19
N SER A 66 8.13 -22.01 10.06
CA SER A 66 8.66 -23.36 10.08
C SER A 66 7.67 -24.36 9.48
N GLY A 67 8.11 -25.62 9.32
CA GLY A 67 7.30 -26.69 8.75
C GLY A 67 7.31 -26.70 7.21
N GLY A 68 6.53 -27.60 6.59
CA GLY A 68 6.46 -27.71 5.14
C GLY A 68 7.79 -28.06 4.45
N GLY A 69 8.67 -28.79 5.11
CA GLY A 69 9.96 -29.17 4.55
C GLY A 69 11.02 -28.06 4.48
N VAL A 70 10.68 -26.84 4.95
CA VAL A 70 11.62 -25.71 4.99
C VAL A 70 12.25 -25.55 6.37
N ASP A 71 13.49 -25.07 6.41
CA ASP A 71 14.18 -24.75 7.67
C ASP A 71 13.46 -23.63 8.40
N ALA A 72 13.48 -23.71 9.74
CA ALA A 72 12.88 -22.65 10.56
C ALA A 72 13.62 -21.33 10.35
N ASN A 73 12.85 -20.28 10.05
CA ASN A 73 13.33 -18.92 9.88
C ASN A 73 12.62 -18.02 10.89
N TYR A 74 13.39 -17.24 11.66
CA TYR A 74 12.82 -16.37 12.69
C TYR A 74 13.70 -15.15 12.96
N GLY A 75 13.07 -14.07 13.38
CA GLY A 75 13.80 -12.87 13.76
C GLY A 75 12.98 -11.61 13.78
N PHE A 76 13.65 -10.54 14.15
CA PHE A 76 13.09 -9.19 14.08
C PHE A 76 13.47 -8.52 12.76
N SER A 77 12.54 -7.74 12.24
CA SER A 77 12.73 -6.92 11.05
C SER A 77 12.03 -5.57 11.20
N VAL A 78 12.43 -4.62 10.37
CA VAL A 78 11.70 -3.38 10.12
C VAL A 78 11.20 -3.45 8.69
N PRO A 79 10.02 -4.06 8.42
CA PRO A 79 9.54 -4.24 7.06
C PRO A 79 9.39 -2.88 6.35
N ARG A 80 8.93 -1.86 7.08
CA ARG A 80 8.68 -0.54 6.50
C ARG A 80 8.93 0.59 7.50
N ALA A 81 9.66 1.60 7.03
CA ALA A 81 9.65 2.95 7.56
C ALA A 81 9.32 3.87 6.38
N ARG A 82 8.07 4.32 6.28
CA ARG A 82 7.55 5.09 5.14
C ARG A 82 7.37 6.54 5.51
N LEU A 83 7.81 7.41 4.60
CA LEU A 83 7.56 8.84 4.66
C LEU A 83 6.75 9.26 3.45
N VAL A 84 5.77 10.12 3.66
CA VAL A 84 4.91 10.71 2.64
C VAL A 84 4.94 12.21 2.80
N VAL A 85 5.15 12.91 1.71
CA VAL A 85 5.00 14.36 1.60
C VAL A 85 3.98 14.61 0.49
N GLU A 86 2.89 15.28 0.81
CA GLU A 86 1.84 15.62 -0.14
C GLU A 86 1.25 16.98 0.14
N GLY A 87 0.64 17.59 -0.86
CA GLY A 87 0.05 18.92 -0.72
C GLY A 87 -0.35 19.51 -2.06
N LEU A 88 -0.41 20.82 -2.09
CA LEU A 88 -0.78 21.61 -3.26
C LEU A 88 0.40 22.44 -3.76
N ILE A 89 0.50 22.61 -5.06
CA ILE A 89 1.30 23.62 -5.74
C ILE A 89 0.33 24.36 -6.66
N TYR A 90 -0.16 25.52 -6.25
CA TYR A 90 -1.32 26.20 -6.85
C TYR A 90 -2.53 25.24 -6.86
N ASP A 91 -3.06 24.92 -8.04
CA ASP A 91 -4.23 24.05 -8.25
C ASP A 91 -3.85 22.58 -8.52
N PHE A 92 -2.56 22.23 -8.39
CA PHE A 92 -2.07 20.87 -8.59
C PHE A 92 -1.81 20.20 -7.25
N ASP A 93 -2.41 19.03 -7.04
CA ASP A 93 -1.98 18.13 -5.97
C ASP A 93 -0.65 17.50 -6.34
N TYR A 94 0.20 17.24 -5.35
CA TYR A 94 1.40 16.45 -5.52
C TYR A 94 1.55 15.44 -4.38
N ARG A 95 2.20 14.33 -4.69
CA ARG A 95 2.59 13.34 -3.68
C ARG A 95 3.96 12.76 -4.02
N VAL A 96 4.84 12.78 -3.01
CA VAL A 96 6.12 12.08 -3.04
C VAL A 96 6.16 11.18 -1.82
N SER A 97 6.39 9.90 -2.01
CA SER A 97 6.54 8.98 -0.89
C SER A 97 7.69 8.03 -1.11
N GLY A 98 8.34 7.66 -0.03
CA GLY A 98 9.44 6.73 -0.05
C GLY A 98 9.48 5.83 1.17
N GLN A 99 10.22 4.76 1.08
CA GLN A 99 10.28 3.72 2.09
C GLN A 99 11.71 3.21 2.27
N TRP A 100 12.07 3.03 3.54
CA TRP A 100 13.19 2.19 3.99
C TRP A 100 12.63 0.94 4.64
N GLY A 101 13.39 -0.12 4.69
CA GLY A 101 13.05 -1.34 5.40
C GLY A 101 13.53 -2.58 4.65
N ASP A 102 13.35 -3.74 5.26
CA ASP A 102 13.66 -5.05 4.72
C ASP A 102 15.13 -5.17 4.23
N GLY A 103 16.06 -4.58 4.98
CA GLY A 103 17.50 -4.58 4.66
C GLY A 103 17.86 -3.80 3.39
N SER A 104 16.90 -3.12 2.77
CA SER A 104 17.08 -2.43 1.51
C SER A 104 17.43 -0.95 1.68
N SER A 105 17.99 -0.37 0.62
CA SER A 105 18.14 1.07 0.46
C SER A 105 16.76 1.74 0.31
N PHE A 106 16.75 3.07 0.40
CA PHE A 106 15.55 3.87 0.12
C PHE A 106 14.96 3.55 -1.26
N ARG A 107 13.64 3.32 -1.30
CA ARG A 107 12.87 3.16 -2.54
C ARG A 107 11.86 4.29 -2.67
N LEU A 108 11.86 4.98 -3.80
CA LEU A 108 10.79 5.89 -4.16
C LEU A 108 9.52 5.06 -4.45
N LEU A 109 8.43 5.40 -3.81
CA LEU A 109 7.14 4.73 -4.01
C LEU A 109 6.24 5.56 -4.93
N ASP A 110 5.67 6.63 -4.43
CA ASP A 110 4.84 7.53 -5.22
C ASP A 110 5.63 8.79 -5.58
N ALA A 111 5.49 9.25 -6.81
CA ALA A 111 6.02 10.53 -7.29
C ALA A 111 5.11 11.00 -8.42
N TYR A 112 4.02 11.68 -8.06
CA TYR A 112 3.05 12.13 -9.05
C TYR A 112 2.50 13.52 -8.75
N GLY A 113 2.02 14.18 -9.80
CA GLY A 113 1.14 15.33 -9.72
C GLY A 113 -0.25 14.96 -10.21
N SER A 114 -1.28 15.67 -9.72
CA SER A 114 -2.63 15.54 -10.25
C SER A 114 -3.35 16.90 -10.26
N ALA A 115 -4.33 17.02 -11.14
CA ALA A 115 -5.17 18.21 -11.25
C ALA A 115 -6.63 17.79 -11.37
N ASN A 116 -7.50 18.54 -10.70
CA ASN A 116 -8.94 18.34 -10.75
C ASN A 116 -9.57 19.37 -11.69
N PHE A 117 -10.30 18.88 -12.69
CA PHE A 117 -11.09 19.68 -13.62
C PHE A 117 -12.56 19.32 -13.43
N GLU A 118 -13.25 20.07 -12.56
CA GLU A 118 -14.59 19.72 -12.08
C GLU A 118 -14.63 18.33 -11.45
N SER A 119 -15.26 17.35 -12.09
CA SER A 119 -15.36 15.96 -11.62
C SER A 119 -14.32 15.00 -12.24
N ILE A 120 -13.42 15.53 -13.10
CA ILE A 120 -12.35 14.76 -13.74
C ILE A 120 -11.04 15.01 -13.00
N ASN A 121 -10.42 13.95 -12.50
CA ASN A 121 -9.05 13.99 -11.99
C ASN A 121 -8.08 13.46 -13.04
N PHE A 122 -7.06 14.23 -13.35
CA PHE A 122 -5.94 13.83 -14.20
C PHE A 122 -4.68 13.67 -13.33
N LYS A 123 -4.03 12.53 -13.38
CA LYS A 123 -2.81 12.20 -12.62
C LYS A 123 -1.70 11.80 -13.57
N PHE A 124 -0.46 12.20 -13.27
CA PHE A 124 0.74 11.85 -14.04
C PHE A 124 1.93 11.63 -13.14
N GLY A 125 2.80 10.69 -13.50
CA GLY A 125 3.99 10.34 -12.75
C GLY A 125 4.02 8.86 -12.36
N GLN A 126 4.61 8.55 -11.19
CA GLN A 126 4.67 7.21 -10.64
C GLN A 126 3.61 7.04 -9.56
N PHE A 127 2.68 6.12 -9.76
CA PHE A 127 1.55 5.85 -8.85
C PHE A 127 1.13 4.38 -8.90
N LYS A 128 0.27 3.95 -7.99
CA LYS A 128 -0.36 2.63 -8.04
C LYS A 128 -1.37 2.57 -9.18
N SER A 129 -1.25 1.59 -10.07
CA SER A 129 -2.25 1.36 -11.12
C SER A 129 -3.62 1.07 -10.50
N PRO A 130 -4.72 1.59 -11.08
CA PRO A 130 -6.06 1.38 -10.54
C PRO A 130 -6.56 -0.03 -10.85
N PHE A 131 -6.06 -1.03 -10.12
CA PHE A 131 -6.39 -2.43 -10.39
C PHE A 131 -7.05 -3.11 -9.18
N MET A 132 -6.31 -3.79 -8.33
CA MET A 132 -6.86 -4.56 -7.20
C MET A 132 -7.03 -3.68 -5.96
N LYS A 133 -8.23 -3.65 -5.36
CA LYS A 133 -8.56 -2.81 -4.21
C LYS A 133 -7.57 -2.96 -3.04
N GLU A 134 -7.24 -4.20 -2.67
CA GLU A 134 -6.31 -4.46 -1.56
C GLU A 134 -4.94 -3.79 -1.76
N VAL A 135 -4.47 -3.71 -3.01
CA VAL A 135 -3.21 -3.02 -3.35
C VAL A 135 -3.37 -1.50 -3.26
N LEU A 136 -4.53 -0.97 -3.64
CA LEU A 136 -4.83 0.47 -3.60
C LEU A 136 -4.90 1.01 -2.17
N VAL A 137 -5.40 0.20 -1.22
CA VAL A 137 -5.46 0.58 0.21
C VAL A 137 -4.05 0.92 0.73
N TYR A 138 -3.98 1.95 1.57
CA TYR A 138 -2.73 2.34 2.22
C TYR A 138 -2.25 1.23 3.15
N GLN A 139 -0.97 0.90 3.11
CA GLN A 139 -0.43 -0.27 3.82
C GLN A 139 -0.63 -0.24 5.34
N ALA A 140 -0.70 0.95 5.92
CA ALA A 140 -0.96 1.08 7.35
C ALA A 140 -2.42 0.79 7.75
N ASP A 141 -3.35 0.79 6.78
CA ASP A 141 -4.80 0.69 7.01
C ASP A 141 -5.37 -0.68 6.62
N ILE A 142 -4.53 -1.62 6.15
CA ILE A 142 -4.98 -2.98 5.84
C ILE A 142 -5.38 -3.73 7.12
N LEU A 143 -6.33 -4.66 6.99
CA LEU A 143 -6.86 -5.44 8.10
C LEU A 143 -5.82 -6.39 8.71
N GLY A 144 -5.07 -7.11 7.87
CA GLY A 144 -4.01 -8.03 8.31
C GLY A 144 -2.66 -7.34 8.56
N ILE A 145 -1.67 -8.11 8.97
CA ILE A 145 -0.27 -7.64 9.09
C ILE A 145 0.32 -7.33 7.72
N GLU A 146 -0.03 -8.16 6.71
CA GLU A 146 0.39 -7.99 5.32
C GLU A 146 -0.78 -8.09 4.36
N ARG A 147 -0.52 -7.72 3.09
CA ARG A 147 -1.41 -8.07 2.00
C ARG A 147 -1.44 -9.58 1.82
N SER A 148 -2.52 -10.07 1.27
CA SER A 148 -2.67 -11.47 0.88
C SER A 148 -1.58 -11.90 -0.11
N ILE A 149 -1.25 -13.18 -0.15
CA ILE A 149 -0.34 -13.75 -1.15
C ILE A 149 -0.92 -13.53 -2.56
N VAL A 150 -2.24 -13.65 -2.69
CA VAL A 150 -2.96 -13.37 -3.94
C VAL A 150 -2.75 -11.93 -4.39
N ALA A 151 -2.94 -10.94 -3.51
CA ALA A 151 -2.69 -9.53 -3.85
C ALA A 151 -1.21 -9.23 -4.11
N GLY A 152 -0.29 -9.91 -3.44
CA GLY A 152 1.14 -9.81 -3.70
C GLY A 152 1.53 -10.34 -5.08
N THR A 153 0.83 -11.37 -5.57
CA THR A 153 1.13 -12.05 -6.84
C THR A 153 0.49 -11.34 -8.04
N PHE A 154 -0.79 -11.00 -7.94
CA PHE A 154 -1.56 -10.47 -9.06
C PHE A 154 -1.77 -8.97 -9.00
N GLY A 155 -1.56 -8.37 -7.84
CA GLY A 155 -1.75 -6.95 -7.65
C GLY A 155 -0.74 -6.14 -8.47
N GLN A 156 -1.25 -5.18 -9.22
CA GLN A 156 -0.38 -4.23 -9.91
C GLN A 156 0.18 -3.24 -8.90
N GLY A 157 1.48 -3.19 -8.82
CA GLY A 157 2.19 -2.26 -7.95
C GLY A 157 2.15 -0.83 -8.50
N ARG A 158 3.30 -0.18 -8.49
CA ARG A 158 3.46 1.17 -9.01
C ARG A 158 4.09 1.15 -10.38
N SER A 159 3.56 2.01 -11.25
CA SER A 159 4.07 2.20 -12.60
C SER A 159 4.09 3.68 -12.94
N GLN A 160 4.88 4.05 -13.93
CA GLN A 160 4.97 5.40 -14.45
C GLN A 160 3.94 5.56 -15.58
N GLY A 161 3.23 6.69 -15.62
CA GLY A 161 2.24 6.91 -16.65
C GLY A 161 1.26 8.03 -16.35
N VAL A 162 0.06 7.89 -16.90
CA VAL A 162 -1.06 8.81 -16.72
C VAL A 162 -2.31 8.06 -16.31
N GLN A 163 -3.16 8.71 -15.53
CA GLN A 163 -4.47 8.20 -15.14
C GLN A 163 -5.50 9.31 -15.25
N VAL A 164 -6.68 8.96 -15.72
CA VAL A 164 -7.87 9.80 -15.67
C VAL A 164 -8.92 9.09 -14.84
N SER A 165 -9.57 9.78 -13.94
CA SER A 165 -10.73 9.27 -13.21
C SER A 165 -11.86 10.28 -13.20
N HIS A 166 -13.09 9.79 -13.11
CA HIS A 166 -14.30 10.58 -13.06
C HIS A 166 -15.29 10.00 -12.06
N ASP A 167 -15.87 10.88 -11.23
CA ASP A 167 -16.84 10.52 -10.21
C ASP A 167 -18.26 10.84 -10.70
N PHE A 168 -19.08 9.79 -10.82
CA PHE A 168 -20.50 9.85 -11.14
C PHE A 168 -21.36 9.64 -9.89
N GLY A 169 -21.08 10.37 -8.83
CA GLY A 169 -21.69 10.16 -7.52
C GLY A 169 -21.17 8.88 -6.84
N PRO A 170 -21.99 7.82 -6.69
CA PRO A 170 -21.52 6.59 -6.04
C PRO A 170 -20.61 5.71 -6.92
N LEU A 171 -20.43 6.06 -8.20
CA LEU A 171 -19.61 5.31 -9.16
C LEU A 171 -18.40 6.13 -9.57
N THR A 172 -17.20 5.61 -9.29
CA THR A 172 -15.94 6.13 -9.82
C THR A 172 -15.45 5.27 -10.96
N VAL A 173 -15.11 5.90 -12.08
CA VAL A 173 -14.51 5.25 -13.26
C VAL A 173 -13.08 5.75 -13.40
N SER A 174 -12.11 4.85 -13.50
CA SER A 174 -10.70 5.17 -13.68
C SER A 174 -10.11 4.47 -14.89
N GLY A 175 -9.26 5.16 -15.62
CA GLY A 175 -8.46 4.59 -16.71
C GLY A 175 -7.00 5.04 -16.58
N ALA A 176 -6.06 4.11 -16.74
CA ALA A 176 -4.64 4.40 -16.71
C ALA A 176 -3.91 3.82 -17.92
N TYR A 177 -2.91 4.55 -18.39
CA TYR A 177 -1.93 4.09 -19.36
C TYR A 177 -0.54 4.25 -18.75
N THR A 178 0.18 3.16 -18.62
CA THR A 178 1.47 3.10 -17.95
C THR A 178 2.51 2.36 -18.81
N ASP A 179 3.77 2.44 -18.44
CA ASP A 179 4.89 1.75 -19.08
C ASP A 179 4.97 0.24 -18.75
N GLY A 180 3.87 -0.34 -18.24
CA GLY A 180 3.72 -1.74 -17.88
C GLY A 180 3.26 -1.93 -16.45
N PHE A 181 3.26 -3.18 -15.97
CA PHE A 181 2.93 -3.51 -14.60
C PHE A 181 4.17 -3.49 -13.72
N ASP A 182 4.03 -2.89 -12.51
CA ASP A 182 5.05 -2.88 -11.46
C ASP A 182 6.43 -2.38 -11.93
N THR A 183 6.42 -1.33 -12.77
CA THR A 183 7.61 -0.74 -13.40
C THR A 183 8.21 0.41 -12.59
N ALA A 184 7.86 0.53 -11.31
CA ALA A 184 8.35 1.59 -10.43
C ALA A 184 9.87 1.71 -10.45
N ASN A 185 10.36 2.96 -10.52
CA ASN A 185 11.79 3.29 -10.55
C ASN A 185 12.55 2.71 -11.75
N GLY A 186 11.83 2.38 -12.83
CA GLY A 186 12.46 1.96 -14.09
C GLY A 186 13.43 3.02 -14.60
N ALA A 187 14.63 2.60 -14.96
CA ALA A 187 15.64 3.49 -15.52
C ALA A 187 15.41 3.67 -17.02
N GLY A 188 14.99 4.88 -17.40
CA GLY A 188 14.78 5.23 -18.80
C GLY A 188 13.42 4.83 -19.36
N VAL A 189 13.27 4.90 -20.68
CA VAL A 189 12.03 4.55 -21.38
C VAL A 189 11.89 3.03 -21.47
N GLN A 190 10.79 2.50 -20.98
CA GLN A 190 10.45 1.09 -21.09
C GLN A 190 9.83 0.81 -22.46
N ASN A 191 10.21 -0.32 -23.08
CA ASN A 191 9.61 -0.77 -24.35
C ASN A 191 8.40 -1.67 -24.05
N GLY A 192 7.35 -1.09 -23.50
CA GLY A 192 6.13 -1.81 -23.15
C GLY A 192 5.09 -0.85 -22.61
N TYR A 193 3.89 -1.34 -22.44
CA TYR A 193 2.80 -0.56 -21.85
C TYR A 193 1.79 -1.45 -21.13
N ALA A 194 0.99 -0.82 -20.28
CA ALA A 194 -0.22 -1.41 -19.75
C ALA A 194 -1.38 -0.41 -19.86
N ALA A 195 -2.55 -0.92 -20.18
CA ALA A 195 -3.79 -0.17 -20.18
C ALA A 195 -4.74 -0.79 -19.16
N THR A 196 -5.14 -0.02 -18.16
CA THR A 196 -5.97 -0.48 -17.05
C THR A 196 -7.24 0.35 -16.96
N GLY A 197 -8.39 -0.31 -16.82
CA GLY A 197 -9.67 0.31 -16.50
C GLY A 197 -10.22 -0.27 -15.20
N ARG A 198 -10.81 0.59 -14.33
CA ARG A 198 -11.43 0.18 -13.07
C ARG A 198 -12.74 0.92 -12.85
N LEU A 199 -13.69 0.19 -12.27
CA LEU A 199 -14.94 0.71 -11.74
C LEU A 199 -14.97 0.46 -10.23
N ASP A 200 -15.30 1.49 -9.46
CA ASP A 200 -15.58 1.41 -8.02
C ASP A 200 -17.00 1.94 -7.79
N TRP A 201 -17.84 1.13 -7.18
CA TRP A 201 -19.23 1.46 -6.91
C TRP A 201 -19.53 1.35 -5.41
N ASP A 202 -19.79 2.49 -4.79
CA ASP A 202 -20.32 2.58 -3.43
C ASP A 202 -21.84 2.33 -3.50
N VAL A 203 -22.24 1.05 -3.45
CA VAL A 203 -23.65 0.63 -3.56
C VAL A 203 -24.49 1.27 -2.47
N VAL A 204 -23.95 1.29 -1.27
CA VAL A 204 -24.44 1.98 -0.06
C VAL A 204 -23.20 2.32 0.78
N ASP A 205 -23.36 3.16 1.80
CA ASP A 205 -22.26 3.66 2.66
C ASP A 205 -21.39 2.57 3.29
N TRP A 206 -21.91 1.36 3.43
CA TRP A 206 -21.22 0.23 4.05
C TRP A 206 -20.79 -0.87 3.07
N LEU A 207 -21.14 -0.77 1.76
CA LEU A 207 -20.81 -1.78 0.74
C LEU A 207 -20.22 -1.12 -0.51
N ASN A 208 -19.00 -1.46 -0.81
CA ASN A 208 -18.30 -1.09 -2.04
C ASN A 208 -18.05 -2.34 -2.90
N LEU A 209 -18.34 -2.27 -4.18
CA LEU A 209 -17.99 -3.26 -5.19
C LEU A 209 -16.99 -2.66 -6.16
N GLY A 210 -15.98 -3.41 -6.53
CA GLY A 210 -14.98 -2.99 -7.48
C GLY A 210 -14.73 -4.04 -8.56
N GLY A 211 -14.22 -3.59 -9.69
CA GLY A 211 -13.76 -4.47 -10.75
C GLY A 211 -12.80 -3.74 -11.67
N ALA A 212 -11.78 -4.44 -12.12
CA ALA A 212 -10.81 -3.88 -13.05
C ALA A 212 -10.43 -4.89 -14.12
N PHE A 213 -10.03 -4.35 -15.25
CA PHE A 213 -9.48 -5.09 -16.38
C PHE A 213 -8.22 -4.38 -16.84
N SER A 214 -7.19 -5.14 -17.16
CA SER A 214 -5.92 -4.61 -17.60
C SER A 214 -5.29 -5.47 -18.68
N TYR A 215 -4.67 -4.82 -19.66
CA TYR A 215 -3.86 -5.44 -20.69
C TYR A 215 -2.41 -5.02 -20.49
N ASN A 216 -1.51 -5.97 -20.49
CA ASN A 216 -0.08 -5.73 -20.39
C ASN A 216 0.64 -6.21 -21.65
N ASP A 217 1.49 -5.38 -22.21
CA ASP A 217 2.35 -5.67 -23.35
C ASP A 217 3.79 -5.28 -23.02
N GLN A 218 4.48 -6.20 -22.40
CA GLN A 218 5.89 -6.11 -22.04
C GLN A 218 6.62 -7.35 -22.61
N ALA A 219 7.54 -7.94 -21.85
CA ALA A 219 8.21 -9.18 -22.21
C ALA A 219 7.23 -10.36 -22.42
N THR A 220 6.12 -10.33 -21.73
CA THR A 220 4.99 -11.26 -21.87
C THR A 220 3.71 -10.46 -22.01
N THR A 221 2.91 -10.80 -23.01
CA THR A 221 1.59 -10.18 -23.24
C THR A 221 0.52 -11.01 -22.53
N TYR A 222 -0.32 -10.36 -21.73
CA TYR A 222 -1.41 -11.03 -21.04
C TYR A 222 -2.51 -10.05 -20.62
N TRP A 223 -3.69 -10.63 -20.36
CA TRP A 223 -4.84 -9.95 -19.77
C TRP A 223 -4.95 -10.30 -18.31
N THR A 224 -5.37 -9.36 -17.51
CA THR A 224 -5.72 -9.63 -16.12
C THR A 224 -6.98 -8.88 -15.73
N TRP A 225 -7.82 -9.50 -14.90
CA TRP A 225 -9.02 -8.86 -14.40
C TRP A 225 -9.25 -9.23 -12.94
N THR A 226 -9.96 -8.39 -12.23
CA THR A 226 -10.31 -8.60 -10.82
C THR A 226 -11.73 -8.13 -10.56
N ALA A 227 -12.38 -8.81 -9.61
CA ALA A 227 -13.61 -8.35 -8.98
C ALA A 227 -13.37 -8.34 -7.47
N ASP A 228 -13.71 -7.25 -6.81
CA ASP A 228 -13.47 -7.08 -5.39
C ASP A 228 -14.70 -6.52 -4.66
N VAL A 229 -14.79 -6.83 -3.37
CA VAL A 229 -15.82 -6.38 -2.45
C VAL A 229 -15.18 -5.83 -1.18
N GLY A 230 -15.75 -4.75 -0.67
CA GLY A 230 -15.43 -4.22 0.66
C GLY A 230 -16.72 -3.95 1.41
N LEU A 231 -16.79 -4.38 2.68
CA LEU A 231 -17.93 -4.15 3.55
C LEU A 231 -17.46 -3.65 4.91
N LYS A 232 -18.14 -2.61 5.41
CA LYS A 232 -17.94 -2.08 6.76
C LYS A 232 -19.30 -1.80 7.40
N PHE A 233 -19.77 -2.70 8.26
CA PHE A 233 -21.10 -2.60 8.85
C PHE A 233 -21.12 -3.09 10.30
N GLY A 234 -21.53 -2.25 11.24
CA GLY A 234 -21.74 -2.64 12.65
C GLY A 234 -20.49 -3.24 13.32
N GLY A 235 -19.31 -2.72 13.00
CA GLY A 235 -18.02 -3.27 13.47
C GLY A 235 -17.46 -4.39 12.60
N LEU A 236 -18.25 -4.97 11.70
CA LEU A 236 -17.80 -5.97 10.73
C LEU A 236 -17.02 -5.30 9.61
N VAL A 237 -15.87 -5.86 9.27
CA VAL A 237 -15.04 -5.49 8.13
C VAL A 237 -14.82 -6.74 7.28
N LEU A 238 -15.16 -6.67 6.00
CA LEU A 238 -14.87 -7.73 5.03
C LEU A 238 -14.20 -7.10 3.81
N ASP A 239 -13.08 -7.66 3.40
CA ASP A 239 -12.43 -7.38 2.13
C ASP A 239 -12.24 -8.70 1.39
N GLY A 240 -12.62 -8.76 0.12
CA GLY A 240 -12.47 -9.95 -0.69
C GLY A 240 -12.20 -9.60 -2.13
N ALA A 241 -11.46 -10.46 -2.82
CA ALA A 241 -11.19 -10.31 -4.24
C ALA A 241 -11.02 -11.66 -4.93
N TYR A 242 -11.44 -11.71 -6.19
CA TYR A 242 -11.04 -12.71 -7.17
C TYR A 242 -10.21 -12.01 -8.24
N VAL A 243 -9.17 -12.68 -8.72
CA VAL A 243 -8.31 -12.19 -9.80
C VAL A 243 -7.92 -13.33 -10.73
N SER A 244 -7.82 -13.05 -12.02
CA SER A 244 -7.33 -13.99 -13.02
C SER A 244 -6.44 -13.29 -14.04
N SER A 245 -5.32 -13.91 -14.39
CA SER A 245 -4.42 -13.51 -15.47
C SER A 245 -4.41 -14.57 -16.56
N GLU A 246 -4.66 -14.17 -17.80
CA GLU A 246 -4.80 -15.05 -18.94
C GLU A 246 -3.59 -14.92 -19.86
N TYR A 247 -2.85 -15.99 -19.98
CA TYR A 247 -1.69 -16.16 -20.85
C TYR A 247 -2.01 -17.14 -21.98
N ASP A 248 -1.21 -17.16 -23.02
CA ASP A 248 -1.34 -18.16 -24.10
C ASP A 248 -1.20 -19.61 -23.60
N THR A 249 -0.53 -19.80 -22.46
CA THR A 249 -0.28 -21.13 -21.86
C THR A 249 -1.34 -21.58 -20.86
N GLY A 250 -2.28 -20.71 -20.49
CA GLY A 250 -3.34 -20.99 -19.52
C GLY A 250 -3.57 -19.82 -18.54
N ASN A 251 -4.37 -20.05 -17.53
CA ASN A 251 -4.82 -19.01 -16.60
C ASN A 251 -4.24 -19.22 -15.20
N ASP A 252 -3.58 -18.19 -14.70
CA ASP A 252 -3.28 -18.04 -13.28
C ASP A 252 -4.47 -17.35 -12.61
N TRP A 253 -4.88 -17.80 -11.43
CA TRP A 253 -5.96 -17.16 -10.71
C TRP A 253 -5.82 -17.29 -9.19
N GLY A 254 -6.48 -16.41 -8.47
CA GLY A 254 -6.53 -16.44 -7.02
C GLY A 254 -7.78 -15.78 -6.46
N VAL A 255 -8.14 -16.22 -5.26
CA VAL A 255 -9.18 -15.61 -4.44
C VAL A 255 -8.61 -15.33 -3.05
N THR A 256 -8.94 -14.18 -2.51
CA THR A 256 -8.59 -13.82 -1.13
C THR A 256 -9.81 -13.25 -0.42
N GLY A 257 -9.90 -13.52 0.88
CA GLY A 257 -10.95 -12.96 1.72
C GLY A 257 -10.43 -12.72 3.13
N LYS A 258 -10.72 -11.53 3.65
CA LYS A 258 -10.39 -11.11 5.02
C LYS A 258 -11.65 -10.69 5.73
N LEU A 259 -11.89 -11.24 6.90
CA LEU A 259 -13.02 -10.92 7.74
C LEU A 259 -12.52 -10.50 9.12
N GLY A 260 -12.86 -9.30 9.56
CA GLY A 260 -12.56 -8.79 10.89
C GLY A 260 -13.81 -8.26 11.58
N TYR A 261 -13.77 -8.21 12.91
CA TYR A 261 -14.85 -7.66 13.70
C TYR A 261 -14.33 -6.85 14.90
N HIS A 262 -14.71 -5.59 14.99
CA HIS A 262 -14.43 -4.77 16.16
C HIS A 262 -15.31 -5.22 17.33
N ILE A 263 -14.72 -5.99 18.26
CA ILE A 263 -15.40 -6.40 19.52
C ILE A 263 -15.48 -5.19 20.45
N THR A 264 -14.41 -4.39 20.50
CA THR A 264 -14.34 -3.06 21.09
C THR A 264 -13.65 -2.12 20.11
N ASP A 265 -13.60 -0.83 20.44
CA ASP A 265 -12.86 0.14 19.60
C ASP A 265 -11.36 -0.18 19.52
N GLU A 266 -10.82 -0.85 20.55
CA GLU A 266 -9.42 -1.20 20.64
C GLU A 266 -9.09 -2.59 20.09
N PHE A 267 -10.05 -3.55 20.08
CA PHE A 267 -9.77 -4.96 19.77
C PHE A 267 -10.56 -5.48 18.57
N GLN A 268 -9.80 -5.93 17.54
CA GLN A 268 -10.34 -6.40 16.28
C GLN A 268 -9.67 -7.74 15.89
N PRO A 269 -10.24 -8.91 16.23
CA PRO A 269 -9.85 -10.18 15.63
C PRO A 269 -10.18 -10.23 14.15
N TYR A 270 -9.38 -11.02 13.40
CA TYR A 270 -9.63 -11.27 11.98
C TYR A 270 -9.21 -12.67 11.55
N VAL A 271 -9.75 -13.09 10.43
CA VAL A 271 -9.32 -14.26 9.67
C VAL A 271 -9.10 -13.88 8.21
N GLU A 272 -8.17 -14.58 7.56
CA GLU A 272 -7.83 -14.41 6.15
C GLU A 272 -7.71 -15.80 5.51
N TYR A 273 -8.17 -15.92 4.28
CA TYR A 273 -7.98 -17.12 3.47
C TYR A 273 -7.53 -16.75 2.07
N ASP A 274 -6.42 -17.35 1.65
CA ASP A 274 -5.87 -17.23 0.30
C ASP A 274 -5.96 -18.58 -0.40
N TYR A 275 -6.53 -18.59 -1.59
CA TYR A 275 -6.62 -19.78 -2.43
C TYR A 275 -6.37 -19.40 -3.90
N GLY A 276 -5.68 -20.26 -4.65
CA GLY A 276 -5.47 -20.02 -6.07
C GLY A 276 -4.58 -21.05 -6.75
N ARG A 277 -4.45 -20.90 -8.06
CA ARG A 277 -3.67 -21.80 -8.91
C ARG A 277 -2.82 -21.02 -9.90
N LEU A 278 -1.58 -21.45 -10.07
CA LEU A 278 -0.68 -21.00 -11.12
C LEU A 278 -0.52 -22.11 -12.15
N VAL A 279 -0.43 -21.73 -13.42
CA VAL A 279 -0.18 -22.69 -14.52
C VAL A 279 1.15 -23.40 -14.30
N GLY A 280 1.12 -24.72 -14.37
CA GLY A 280 2.30 -25.56 -14.17
C GLY A 280 2.69 -25.79 -12.70
N ALA A 281 1.98 -25.20 -11.74
CA ALA A 281 2.18 -25.53 -10.33
C ALA A 281 1.65 -26.93 -10.02
N THR A 282 2.35 -27.64 -9.14
CA THR A 282 1.95 -28.98 -8.65
C THR A 282 0.79 -28.89 -7.66
N ASP A 283 0.79 -27.86 -6.83
CA ASP A 283 -0.20 -27.65 -5.77
C ASP A 283 -0.89 -26.28 -5.93
N ASP A 284 -2.15 -26.24 -5.53
CA ASP A 284 -2.90 -24.99 -5.39
C ASP A 284 -2.44 -24.27 -4.11
N LEU A 285 -2.36 -22.96 -4.15
CA LEU A 285 -2.22 -22.16 -2.92
C LEU A 285 -3.43 -22.41 -2.02
N SER A 286 -3.20 -22.69 -0.75
CA SER A 286 -4.28 -22.77 0.23
C SER A 286 -3.69 -22.41 1.60
N VAL A 287 -3.93 -21.16 2.03
CA VAL A 287 -3.37 -20.60 3.26
C VAL A 287 -4.48 -19.96 4.08
N VAL A 288 -4.56 -20.32 5.35
CA VAL A 288 -5.45 -19.70 6.33
C VAL A 288 -4.61 -18.92 7.34
N THR A 289 -5.03 -17.70 7.68
CA THR A 289 -4.41 -16.88 8.72
C THR A 289 -5.48 -16.38 9.69
N ALA A 290 -5.20 -16.44 10.98
CA ALA A 290 -6.06 -15.87 12.02
C ALA A 290 -5.23 -14.97 12.93
N GLY A 291 -5.75 -13.81 13.28
CA GLY A 291 -5.02 -12.83 14.07
C GLY A 291 -5.91 -11.80 14.71
N PHE A 292 -5.27 -10.81 15.26
CA PHE A 292 -5.96 -9.65 15.84
C PHE A 292 -5.15 -8.38 15.69
N ASN A 293 -5.87 -7.26 15.71
CA ASN A 293 -5.34 -5.91 15.89
C ASN A 293 -5.75 -5.41 17.28
N TYR A 294 -4.82 -4.75 17.98
CA TYR A 294 -5.08 -4.01 19.19
C TYR A 294 -4.63 -2.56 19.01
N PHE A 295 -5.56 -1.64 19.06
CA PHE A 295 -5.35 -0.21 18.86
C PHE A 295 -5.17 0.47 20.22
N PHE A 296 -3.94 0.81 20.61
CA PHE A 296 -3.68 1.62 21.79
C PHE A 296 -4.26 3.02 21.66
N ASN A 297 -4.25 3.53 20.44
CA ASN A 297 -4.85 4.77 19.98
C ASN A 297 -4.82 4.81 18.44
N LYS A 298 -5.30 5.90 17.82
CA LYS A 298 -5.32 6.05 16.35
C LYS A 298 -3.96 5.96 15.66
N ASN A 299 -2.87 6.13 16.41
CA ASN A 299 -1.49 6.19 15.88
C ASN A 299 -0.65 4.93 16.21
N VAL A 300 -1.10 4.09 17.15
CA VAL A 300 -0.33 2.94 17.63
C VAL A 300 -1.16 1.67 17.58
N ARG A 301 -0.73 0.71 16.77
CA ARG A 301 -1.38 -0.58 16.60
C ARG A 301 -0.39 -1.72 16.88
N LEU A 302 -0.79 -2.68 17.71
CA LEU A 302 -0.19 -3.99 17.83
C LEU A 302 -1.03 -4.99 17.03
N SER A 303 -0.39 -5.79 16.19
CA SER A 303 -1.06 -6.89 15.47
C SER A 303 -0.29 -8.18 15.73
N ALA A 304 -1.02 -9.29 15.86
CA ALA A 304 -0.41 -10.60 15.90
C ALA A 304 -1.27 -11.59 15.13
N ASP A 305 -0.62 -12.55 14.44
CA ASP A 305 -1.32 -13.59 13.71
C ASP A 305 -0.58 -14.92 13.69
N PHE A 306 -1.34 -15.94 13.36
CA PHE A 306 -0.89 -17.28 13.06
C PHE A 306 -1.45 -17.71 11.71
N GLY A 307 -0.58 -18.14 10.80
CA GLY A 307 -0.93 -18.68 9.51
C GLY A 307 -0.55 -20.15 9.37
N TYR A 308 -1.33 -20.88 8.57
CA TYR A 308 -1.08 -22.30 8.26
C TYR A 308 -1.30 -22.54 6.76
N ALA A 309 -0.31 -23.11 6.09
CA ALA A 309 -0.38 -23.52 4.70
C ALA A 309 -0.92 -24.96 4.61
N LEU A 310 -2.13 -25.09 4.08
CA LEU A 310 -2.79 -26.40 3.89
C LEU A 310 -2.15 -27.18 2.76
N ASN A 311 -1.61 -26.50 1.76
CA ASN A 311 -0.86 -27.05 0.63
C ASN A 311 0.53 -26.42 0.56
N GLY A 312 1.40 -26.96 -0.28
CA GLY A 312 2.70 -26.38 -0.58
C GLY A 312 2.58 -25.01 -1.25
N ILE A 313 3.48 -24.10 -0.94
CA ILE A 313 3.54 -22.76 -1.56
C ILE A 313 4.58 -22.82 -2.69
N ASN A 314 4.11 -22.83 -3.94
CA ASN A 314 4.96 -22.86 -5.12
C ASN A 314 5.78 -21.56 -5.29
N SER A 315 6.92 -21.65 -5.97
CA SER A 315 7.83 -20.51 -6.21
C SER A 315 7.26 -19.39 -7.07
N GLY A 316 6.21 -19.66 -7.82
CA GLY A 316 5.52 -18.64 -8.62
C GLY A 316 4.67 -17.66 -7.80
N TRP A 317 4.34 -18.01 -6.55
CA TRP A 317 3.63 -17.09 -5.66
C TRP A 317 4.57 -16.03 -5.09
N ASN A 318 4.15 -14.77 -5.17
CA ASN A 318 4.89 -13.68 -4.55
C ASN A 318 4.52 -13.57 -3.07
N THR A 319 5.32 -14.17 -2.23
CA THR A 319 5.16 -14.09 -0.78
C THR A 319 5.78 -12.83 -0.18
N GLY A 320 6.67 -12.16 -0.90
CA GLY A 320 7.26 -10.86 -0.55
C GLY A 320 7.62 -10.71 0.93
N GLU A 321 7.10 -9.68 1.56
CA GLU A 321 7.33 -9.35 2.98
C GLU A 321 6.37 -10.09 3.93
N THR A 322 5.62 -11.10 3.45
CA THR A 322 4.63 -11.83 4.25
C THR A 322 5.26 -12.72 5.32
N GLY A 323 6.48 -13.20 5.08
CA GLY A 323 7.19 -14.15 5.93
C GLY A 323 6.98 -15.62 5.56
N TRP A 324 6.15 -15.92 4.56
CA TRP A 324 6.02 -17.28 4.00
C TRP A 324 7.23 -17.63 3.12
N ASN A 325 7.71 -18.86 3.22
CA ASN A 325 8.69 -19.40 2.28
C ASN A 325 7.97 -20.06 1.10
N THR A 326 8.50 -19.85 -0.10
CA THR A 326 8.09 -20.58 -1.30
C THR A 326 8.87 -21.89 -1.45
N ASN A 327 8.46 -22.76 -2.38
CA ASN A 327 8.99 -24.11 -2.54
C ASN A 327 8.86 -24.97 -1.26
N SER A 328 7.78 -24.80 -0.54
CA SER A 328 7.46 -25.58 0.65
C SER A 328 6.43 -26.65 0.33
N ASP A 329 6.43 -27.71 1.12
CA ASP A 329 5.35 -28.68 1.20
C ASP A 329 4.20 -28.14 2.06
N SER A 330 3.10 -28.90 2.15
CA SER A 330 2.02 -28.63 3.09
C SER A 330 2.48 -28.63 4.54
N GLY A 331 1.77 -27.91 5.41
CA GLY A 331 2.05 -27.87 6.85
C GLY A 331 3.10 -26.84 7.27
N GLN A 332 3.48 -25.91 6.38
CA GLN A 332 4.22 -24.71 6.78
C GLN A 332 3.33 -23.86 7.69
N TYR A 333 3.87 -23.30 8.76
CA TYR A 333 3.17 -22.39 9.65
C TYR A 333 3.98 -21.13 9.94
N LEU A 334 3.26 -20.05 10.18
CA LEU A 334 3.81 -18.71 10.35
C LEU A 334 3.22 -18.07 11.60
N VAL A 335 4.06 -17.45 12.42
CA VAL A 335 3.65 -16.60 13.55
C VAL A 335 4.26 -15.23 13.35
N ARG A 336 3.43 -14.18 13.42
CA ARG A 336 3.92 -12.80 13.35
C ARG A 336 3.38 -11.97 14.50
N ALA A 337 4.20 -11.03 14.96
CA ALA A 337 3.78 -9.97 15.86
C ALA A 337 4.39 -8.66 15.37
N GLN A 338 3.57 -7.62 15.21
CA GLN A 338 3.98 -6.34 14.64
C GLN A 338 3.47 -5.17 15.48
N ILE A 339 4.35 -4.22 15.76
CA ILE A 339 3.94 -2.91 16.25
C ILE A 339 4.06 -1.90 15.11
N GLN A 340 3.03 -1.06 14.95
CA GLN A 340 2.97 0.00 13.97
C GLN A 340 2.76 1.34 14.67
N LEU A 341 3.57 2.32 14.28
CA LEU A 341 3.48 3.71 14.70
C LEU A 341 3.17 4.56 13.48
N GLN A 342 2.05 5.31 13.52
CA GLN A 342 1.69 6.30 12.49
C GLN A 342 1.88 7.72 13.02
N PHE A 343 2.26 8.66 12.17
CA PHE A 343 2.45 10.07 12.50
C PHE A 343 2.06 10.98 11.34
#